data_4e2743560d256fc06dced37f5c2eb3af
#
_entry.id   4e2743560d256fc06dced37f5c2eb3af
#
_cell.length_a   1.000
_cell.length_b   1.000
_cell.length_c   1.000
_cell.angle_alpha   90.00
_cell.angle_beta   90.00
_cell.angle_gamma   90.00
#
_symmetry.space_group_name_H-M   'P 1'
#
loop_
_entity.id
_entity.type
_entity.pdbx_description
1 polymer ?
#
loop_
_entity_poly.entity_id
_entity_poly.type
_entity_poly.pdbx_seq_one_letter_code
_entity_poly.pdbx_strand_id
1 'polypeptide(L)'
;MALVGKIHREDKIMQTWLKLIGSAKKPLTHPEYKGRWDEEYIGFRKTRKPSIRSGDYLFLYAPGGTKSIFAVAEATSDPEINAQYNPEEEGSCYWNVNVTYLINLPVNSGIHIEEITTKQRNLSKSIQRQSHIQLSVEESRLACDKLQRKLKG
;
A
#
# COMPACT_ATOMS: atom_id res chain seq x y z
N MET A 1 -6.73 -20.46 2.80
CA MET A 1 -5.96 -19.92 3.94
C MET A 1 -6.36 -18.47 4.18
N ALA A 2 -6.59 -18.10 5.42
CA ALA A 2 -6.92 -16.72 5.75
C ALA A 2 -5.71 -15.82 5.51
N LEU A 3 -5.95 -14.61 5.02
CA LEU A 3 -4.91 -13.61 4.75
C LEU A 3 -4.08 -13.31 6.01
N VAL A 4 -4.74 -13.18 7.17
CA VAL A 4 -4.07 -12.92 8.45
C VAL A 4 -3.03 -14.01 8.74
N GLY A 5 -3.39 -15.28 8.57
CA GLY A 5 -2.45 -16.38 8.80
C GLY A 5 -1.29 -16.40 7.83
N LYS A 6 -1.51 -15.93 6.59
CA LYS A 6 -0.44 -15.82 5.60
C LYS A 6 0.54 -14.69 5.95
N ILE A 7 0.04 -13.56 6.41
CA ILE A 7 0.85 -12.37 6.72
C ILE A 7 1.55 -12.51 8.08
N HIS A 8 0.89 -13.11 9.08
CA HIS A 8 1.37 -13.16 10.46
C HIS A 8 1.77 -14.58 10.89
N ARG A 9 2.63 -15.23 10.11
CA ARG A 9 3.19 -16.53 10.50
C ARG A 9 4.22 -16.35 11.62
N GLU A 10 4.16 -17.23 12.62
CA GLU A 10 5.08 -17.20 13.76
C GLU A 10 6.52 -17.50 13.35
N ASP A 11 6.71 -18.32 12.33
CA ASP A 11 8.02 -18.77 11.87
C ASP A 11 8.68 -17.78 10.91
N LYS A 12 8.03 -16.66 10.60
CA LYS A 12 8.57 -15.64 9.71
C LYS A 12 8.43 -14.26 10.29
N ILE A 13 9.54 -13.53 10.28
CA ILE A 13 9.51 -12.10 10.57
C ILE A 13 9.14 -11.38 9.29
N MET A 14 7.91 -10.91 9.20
CA MET A 14 7.42 -10.13 8.08
C MET A 14 7.01 -8.75 8.55
N GLN A 15 7.26 -7.76 7.71
CA GLN A 15 6.81 -6.41 7.98
C GLN A 15 5.63 -6.08 7.07
N THR A 16 4.74 -5.23 7.57
CA THR A 16 3.60 -4.74 6.81
C THR A 16 3.68 -3.23 6.75
N TRP A 17 3.32 -2.70 5.59
CA TRP A 17 3.48 -1.28 5.26
C TRP A 17 2.18 -0.74 4.71
N LEU A 18 1.92 0.54 4.98
CA LEU A 18 0.88 1.29 4.28
C LEU A 18 1.59 2.17 3.27
N LYS A 19 1.31 1.97 1.99
CA LYS A 19 1.96 2.69 0.89
C LYS A 19 0.98 3.63 0.22
N LEU A 20 1.34 4.90 0.15
CA LEU A 20 0.56 5.92 -0.55
C LEU A 20 0.68 5.74 -2.05
N ILE A 21 -0.45 5.60 -2.73
CA ILE A 21 -0.53 5.50 -4.18
C ILE A 21 -1.25 6.72 -4.72
N GLY A 22 -0.61 7.44 -5.64
CA GLY A 22 -1.14 8.70 -6.14
C GLY A 22 -0.85 9.87 -5.21
N SER A 23 -1.57 10.95 -5.38
CA SER A 23 -1.40 12.14 -4.55
C SER A 23 -2.74 12.87 -4.41
N ALA A 24 -2.81 13.80 -3.45
CA ALA A 24 -4.00 14.64 -3.28
C ALA A 24 -4.28 15.50 -4.51
N LYS A 25 -3.24 15.87 -5.27
CA LYS A 25 -3.38 16.66 -6.49
C LYS A 25 -3.85 15.83 -7.68
N LYS A 26 -3.45 14.55 -7.75
CA LYS A 26 -3.87 13.60 -8.77
C LYS A 26 -4.32 12.32 -8.11
N PRO A 27 -5.50 12.34 -7.48
CA PRO A 27 -5.99 11.14 -6.78
C PRO A 27 -6.36 10.05 -7.78
N LEU A 28 -6.19 8.80 -7.38
CA LEU A 28 -6.57 7.64 -8.20
C LEU A 28 -8.08 7.57 -8.43
N THR A 29 -8.85 8.35 -7.70
CA THR A 29 -10.30 8.47 -7.89
C THR A 29 -10.67 9.40 -9.03
N HIS A 30 -9.70 10.09 -9.63
CA HIS A 30 -9.93 10.91 -10.80
C HIS A 30 -10.52 10.05 -11.94
N PRO A 31 -11.41 10.59 -12.78
CA PRO A 31 -12.02 9.82 -13.87
C PRO A 31 -11.03 9.09 -14.78
N GLU A 32 -9.79 9.54 -14.87
CA GLU A 32 -8.76 8.88 -15.67
C GLU A 32 -8.32 7.53 -15.09
N TYR A 33 -8.55 7.31 -13.79
CA TYR A 33 -8.12 6.10 -13.09
C TYR A 33 -9.30 5.20 -12.75
N LYS A 34 -10.09 4.88 -13.74
CA LYS A 34 -11.24 4.00 -13.54
C LYS A 34 -10.78 2.56 -13.38
N GLY A 35 -11.30 1.88 -12.36
CA GLY A 35 -11.07 0.46 -12.15
C GLY A 35 -9.94 0.18 -11.17
N ARG A 36 -9.23 -0.89 -11.44
CA ARG A 36 -8.21 -1.41 -10.53
C ARG A 36 -6.83 -0.87 -10.84
N TRP A 37 -6.05 -0.69 -9.81
CA TRP A 37 -4.62 -0.49 -9.92
C TRP A 37 -3.98 -1.86 -10.16
N ASP A 38 -3.27 -2.04 -11.26
CA ASP A 38 -2.75 -3.35 -11.66
C ASP A 38 -1.25 -3.34 -12.03
N GLU A 39 -0.52 -2.34 -11.59
CA GLU A 39 0.91 -2.28 -11.87
C GLU A 39 1.66 -3.43 -11.22
N GLU A 40 2.59 -4.04 -11.95
CA GLU A 40 3.38 -5.16 -11.47
C GLU A 40 4.45 -4.75 -10.46
N TYR A 41 4.68 -3.46 -10.31
CA TYR A 41 5.64 -2.90 -9.36
C TYR A 41 5.07 -1.66 -8.70
N ILE A 42 5.63 -1.34 -7.54
CA ILE A 42 5.28 -0.13 -6.79
C ILE A 42 6.50 0.78 -6.79
N GLY A 43 6.30 2.04 -7.19
CA GLY A 43 7.37 3.02 -7.28
C GLY A 43 7.55 3.84 -6.02
N PHE A 44 8.79 4.23 -5.74
CA PHE A 44 9.16 5.10 -4.62
C PHE A 44 9.99 6.25 -5.16
N ARG A 45 9.54 7.49 -4.95
CA ARG A 45 10.14 8.67 -5.58
C ARG A 45 11.47 9.08 -4.99
N LYS A 46 11.61 8.98 -3.65
CA LYS A 46 12.81 9.48 -2.96
C LYS A 46 14.01 8.60 -3.28
N THR A 47 15.20 9.22 -3.29
CA THR A 47 16.44 8.49 -3.58
C THR A 47 16.91 7.62 -2.43
N ARG A 48 16.41 7.85 -1.20
CA ARG A 48 16.69 6.98 -0.07
C ARG A 48 16.02 5.64 -0.27
N LYS A 49 16.78 4.55 -0.13
CA LYS A 49 16.28 3.20 -0.31
C LYS A 49 15.19 2.88 0.72
N PRO A 50 14.00 2.44 0.28
CA PRO A 50 12.97 2.01 1.21
C PRO A 50 13.43 0.81 2.04
N SER A 51 12.93 0.69 3.27
CA SER A 51 13.26 -0.43 4.15
C SER A 51 12.43 -1.68 3.86
N ILE A 52 11.57 -1.63 2.86
CA ILE A 52 10.75 -2.76 2.43
C ILE A 52 11.64 -3.85 1.86
N ARG A 53 11.30 -5.11 2.16
CA ARG A 53 12.07 -6.26 1.69
C ARG A 53 11.15 -7.28 1.03
N SER A 54 11.73 -8.10 0.16
CA SER A 54 11.02 -9.22 -0.44
C SER A 54 10.36 -10.06 0.67
N GLY A 55 9.10 -10.38 0.49
CA GLY A 55 8.28 -11.10 1.48
C GLY A 55 7.44 -10.20 2.38
N ASP A 56 7.71 -8.89 2.39
CA ASP A 56 6.87 -7.94 3.11
C ASP A 56 5.55 -7.73 2.39
N TYR A 57 4.56 -7.18 3.11
CA TYR A 57 3.25 -6.88 2.55
C TYR A 57 2.98 -5.39 2.54
N LEU A 58 2.39 -4.92 1.45
CA LEU A 58 2.07 -3.52 1.23
C LEU A 58 0.55 -3.36 1.13
N PHE A 59 -0.04 -2.60 2.04
CA PHE A 59 -1.41 -2.16 1.92
C PHE A 59 -1.41 -0.87 1.13
N LEU A 60 -2.15 -0.83 0.02
CA LEU A 60 -2.13 0.30 -0.90
C LEU A 60 -3.25 1.28 -0.55
N TYR A 61 -2.89 2.53 -0.36
CA TYR A 61 -3.79 3.59 0.07
C TYR A 61 -3.89 4.69 -0.99
N ALA A 62 -5.11 4.96 -1.44
CA ALA A 62 -5.41 6.06 -2.35
C ALA A 62 -5.89 7.27 -1.55
N PRO A 63 -5.09 8.35 -1.48
CA PRO A 63 -5.49 9.59 -0.80
C PRO A 63 -6.49 10.37 -1.66
N GLY A 64 -6.95 11.48 -1.15
CA GLY A 64 -7.89 12.34 -1.84
C GLY A 64 -9.31 12.08 -1.37
N GLY A 65 -10.28 12.17 -2.27
CA GLY A 65 -11.68 12.13 -1.89
C GLY A 65 -12.16 10.86 -1.20
N THR A 66 -11.63 9.70 -1.58
CA THR A 66 -12.09 8.42 -1.02
C THR A 66 -11.31 7.93 0.18
N LYS A 67 -10.04 8.33 0.34
CA LYS A 67 -9.17 7.87 1.43
C LYS A 67 -9.28 6.36 1.64
N SER A 68 -9.09 5.61 0.56
CA SER A 68 -9.38 4.18 0.50
C SER A 68 -8.12 3.33 0.54
N ILE A 69 -8.10 2.33 1.44
CA ILE A 69 -7.15 1.23 1.37
C ILE A 69 -7.83 0.15 0.52
N PHE A 70 -7.29 -0.09 -0.67
CA PHE A 70 -8.01 -0.88 -1.68
C PHE A 70 -7.33 -2.20 -2.03
N ALA A 71 -6.07 -2.39 -1.64
CA ALA A 71 -5.33 -3.58 -2.04
C ALA A 71 -4.30 -3.97 -0.99
N VAL A 72 -3.92 -5.23 -1.02
CA VAL A 72 -2.73 -5.71 -0.33
C VAL A 72 -1.92 -6.55 -1.30
N ALA A 73 -0.62 -6.25 -1.36
CA ALA A 73 0.31 -6.90 -2.27
C ALA A 73 1.51 -7.43 -1.49
N GLU A 74 2.06 -8.53 -1.95
CA GLU A 74 3.29 -9.09 -1.41
C GLU A 74 4.47 -8.58 -2.24
N ALA A 75 5.51 -8.05 -1.59
CA ALA A 75 6.73 -7.68 -2.28
C ALA A 75 7.47 -8.95 -2.70
N THR A 76 7.74 -9.07 -4.00
CA THR A 76 8.45 -10.22 -4.56
C THR A 76 9.90 -9.92 -4.89
N SER A 77 10.32 -8.67 -4.64
CA SER A 77 11.72 -8.27 -4.76
C SER A 77 12.07 -7.28 -3.65
N ASP A 78 13.36 -7.14 -3.39
CA ASP A 78 13.86 -5.97 -2.65
C ASP A 78 13.76 -4.75 -3.56
N PRO A 79 13.86 -3.52 -3.02
CA PRO A 79 13.86 -2.32 -3.86
C PRO A 79 15.01 -2.36 -4.87
N GLU A 80 14.66 -2.07 -6.14
CA GLU A 80 15.61 -2.03 -7.25
C GLU A 80 15.60 -0.63 -7.85
N ILE A 81 16.77 -0.17 -8.31
CA ILE A 81 16.86 1.14 -8.96
C ILE A 81 16.07 1.10 -10.26
N ASN A 82 15.22 2.11 -10.45
CA ASN A 82 14.49 2.27 -11.70
C ASN A 82 15.41 2.86 -12.77
N ALA A 83 15.77 2.06 -13.77
CA ALA A 83 16.66 2.49 -14.84
C ALA A 83 16.09 3.65 -15.67
N GLN A 84 14.78 3.88 -15.60
CA GLN A 84 14.10 4.95 -16.33
C GLN A 84 13.85 6.19 -15.47
N TYR A 85 14.44 6.23 -14.27
CA TYR A 85 14.29 7.40 -13.42
C TYR A 85 14.79 8.67 -14.10
N ASN A 86 13.94 9.69 -14.08
CA ASN A 86 14.27 11.01 -14.64
C ASN A 86 13.92 12.07 -13.59
N PRO A 87 14.94 12.71 -12.96
CA PRO A 87 14.68 13.69 -11.92
C PRO A 87 13.92 14.93 -12.39
N GLU A 88 13.89 15.19 -13.70
CA GLU A 88 13.16 16.32 -14.27
C GLU A 88 11.70 16.00 -14.55
N GLU A 89 11.34 14.72 -14.56
CA GLU A 89 9.96 14.28 -14.75
C GLU A 89 9.23 14.24 -13.42
N GLU A 90 8.15 15.01 -13.32
CA GLU A 90 7.33 15.01 -12.09
C GLU A 90 6.75 13.63 -11.83
N GLY A 91 6.93 13.15 -10.61
CA GLY A 91 6.40 11.86 -10.19
C GLY A 91 7.27 10.67 -10.59
N SER A 92 8.42 10.90 -11.23
CA SER A 92 9.34 9.81 -11.56
C SER A 92 9.84 9.13 -10.28
N CYS A 93 9.89 7.80 -10.30
CA CYS A 93 10.30 7.00 -9.15
C CYS A 93 11.74 6.55 -9.30
N TYR A 94 12.51 6.67 -8.21
CA TYR A 94 13.90 6.23 -8.17
C TYR A 94 14.00 4.72 -7.91
N TRP A 95 13.11 4.17 -7.09
CA TRP A 95 13.10 2.75 -6.70
C TRP A 95 11.80 2.09 -7.14
N ASN A 96 11.89 0.82 -7.54
CA ASN A 96 10.74 -0.05 -7.79
C ASN A 96 10.81 -1.29 -6.90
N VAL A 97 9.65 -1.73 -6.43
CA VAL A 97 9.49 -3.01 -5.72
C VAL A 97 8.48 -3.83 -6.51
N ASN A 98 8.89 -5.01 -6.97
CA ASN A 98 7.96 -5.91 -7.67
C ASN A 98 6.97 -6.51 -6.66
N VAL A 99 5.73 -6.67 -7.08
CA VAL A 99 4.66 -7.13 -6.21
C VAL A 99 3.76 -8.16 -6.88
N THR A 100 3.10 -8.96 -6.04
CA THR A 100 1.99 -9.83 -6.43
C THR A 100 0.81 -9.50 -5.54
N TYR A 101 -0.35 -9.27 -6.13
CA TYR A 101 -1.54 -8.87 -5.36
C TYR A 101 -2.20 -10.06 -4.70
N LEU A 102 -2.55 -9.92 -3.43
CA LEU A 102 -3.35 -10.89 -2.68
C LEU A 102 -4.82 -10.50 -2.70
N ILE A 103 -5.10 -9.22 -2.53
CA ILE A 103 -6.42 -8.63 -2.70
C ILE A 103 -6.22 -7.36 -3.50
N ASN A 104 -7.04 -7.15 -4.52
CA ASN A 104 -7.00 -5.95 -5.33
C ASN A 104 -8.42 -5.55 -5.70
N LEU A 105 -9.00 -4.66 -4.90
CA LEU A 105 -10.34 -4.13 -5.12
C LEU A 105 -10.28 -2.93 -6.06
N PRO A 106 -11.40 -2.55 -6.68
CA PRO A 106 -11.46 -1.25 -7.35
C PRO A 106 -11.08 -0.15 -6.36
N VAL A 107 -10.34 0.85 -6.82
CA VAL A 107 -9.77 1.88 -5.95
C VAL A 107 -10.81 2.54 -5.04
N ASN A 108 -12.03 2.74 -5.54
CA ASN A 108 -13.11 3.36 -4.77
C ASN A 108 -13.85 2.39 -3.85
N SER A 109 -13.54 1.10 -3.90
CA SER A 109 -14.29 0.05 -3.19
C SER A 109 -13.53 -0.54 -2.02
N GLY A 110 -12.44 0.08 -1.60
CA GLY A 110 -11.67 -0.35 -0.45
C GLY A 110 -12.30 0.08 0.87
N ILE A 111 -11.52 -0.02 1.92
CA ILE A 111 -11.94 0.40 3.25
C ILE A 111 -11.41 1.81 3.52
N HIS A 112 -12.21 2.63 4.19
CA HIS A 112 -11.77 3.98 4.56
C HIS A 112 -10.67 3.88 5.61
N ILE A 113 -9.61 4.66 5.46
CA ILE A 113 -8.45 4.59 6.36
C ILE A 113 -8.82 4.82 7.83
N GLU A 114 -9.85 5.60 8.10
CA GLU A 114 -10.31 5.85 9.48
C GLU A 114 -10.83 4.58 10.16
N GLU A 115 -11.24 3.58 9.39
CA GLU A 115 -11.70 2.30 9.96
C GLU A 115 -10.57 1.50 10.59
N ILE A 116 -9.31 1.88 10.35
CA ILE A 116 -8.12 1.21 10.88
C ILE A 116 -7.48 2.02 12.01
N THR A 117 -8.11 3.09 12.43
CA THR A 117 -7.60 3.89 13.55
C THR A 117 -7.64 3.05 14.83
N THR A 118 -6.50 2.98 15.50
CA THR A 118 -6.36 2.29 16.79
C THR A 118 -6.18 3.32 17.89
N LYS A 119 -6.14 2.86 19.14
CA LYS A 119 -5.83 3.73 20.27
C LYS A 119 -4.42 4.30 20.19
N GLN A 120 -3.52 3.65 19.46
CA GLN A 120 -2.12 4.05 19.37
C GLN A 120 -1.90 5.24 18.44
N ARG A 121 -2.63 5.30 17.32
CA ARG A 121 -2.46 6.40 16.37
C ARG A 121 -3.57 6.44 15.33
N ASN A 122 -3.65 7.59 14.66
CA ASN A 122 -4.51 7.81 13.51
C ASN A 122 -3.65 7.67 12.24
N LEU A 123 -3.93 6.65 11.43
CA LEU A 123 -3.13 6.36 10.23
C LEU A 123 -3.20 7.46 9.19
N SER A 124 -4.36 8.10 9.04
CA SER A 124 -4.53 9.21 8.09
C SER A 124 -3.56 10.35 8.38
N LYS A 125 -3.37 10.66 9.67
CA LYS A 125 -2.40 11.69 10.08
C LYS A 125 -0.98 11.19 9.96
N SER A 126 -0.72 9.94 10.33
CA SER A 126 0.63 9.37 10.31
C SER A 126 1.22 9.30 8.91
N ILE A 127 0.39 9.04 7.89
CA ILE A 127 0.90 8.92 6.52
C ILE A 127 1.04 10.25 5.79
N GLN A 128 0.54 11.35 6.37
CA GLN A 128 0.67 12.65 5.73
C GLN A 128 2.14 12.98 5.48
N ARG A 129 2.46 13.39 4.25
CA ARG A 129 3.82 13.74 3.81
C ARG A 129 4.79 12.56 3.82
N GLN A 130 4.30 11.34 3.99
CA GLN A 130 5.12 10.13 3.94
C GLN A 130 4.79 9.34 2.68
N SER A 131 5.80 8.70 2.09
CA SER A 131 5.61 7.77 0.99
C SER A 131 4.95 6.49 1.49
N HIS A 132 5.40 6.02 2.64
CA HIS A 132 4.95 4.78 3.25
C HIS A 132 5.29 4.79 4.74
N ILE A 133 4.53 4.04 5.52
CA ILE A 133 4.76 3.89 6.95
C ILE A 133 4.62 2.42 7.32
N GLN A 134 5.37 1.99 8.33
CA GLN A 134 5.25 0.64 8.83
C GLN A 134 3.97 0.51 9.68
N LEU A 135 3.23 -0.57 9.46
CA LEU A 135 2.04 -0.86 10.25
C LEU A 135 2.39 -1.75 11.44
N SER A 136 1.66 -1.57 12.54
CA SER A 136 1.72 -2.49 13.67
C SER A 136 0.99 -3.79 13.31
N VAL A 137 1.21 -4.83 14.13
CA VAL A 137 0.48 -6.10 13.97
C VAL A 137 -1.02 -5.88 14.09
N GLU A 138 -1.44 -5.07 15.06
CA GLU A 138 -2.86 -4.76 15.26
C GLU A 138 -3.47 -4.05 14.06
N GLU A 139 -2.77 -3.03 13.53
CA GLU A 139 -3.24 -2.29 12.36
C GLU A 139 -3.37 -3.19 11.14
N SER A 140 -2.38 -4.03 10.89
CA SER A 140 -2.40 -4.91 9.72
C SER A 140 -3.46 -6.01 9.84
N ARG A 141 -3.70 -6.56 11.03
CA ARG A 141 -4.77 -7.53 11.24
C ARG A 141 -6.14 -6.92 10.98
N LEU A 142 -6.35 -5.71 11.49
CA LEU A 142 -7.61 -5.01 11.29
C LEU A 142 -7.84 -4.71 9.81
N ALA A 143 -6.79 -4.27 9.10
CA ALA A 143 -6.88 -4.02 7.66
C ALA A 143 -7.17 -5.30 6.87
N CYS A 144 -6.50 -6.40 7.19
CA CYS A 144 -6.74 -7.70 6.56
C CYS A 144 -8.18 -8.15 6.73
N ASP A 145 -8.68 -8.09 7.97
CA ASP A 145 -10.03 -8.52 8.29
C ASP A 145 -11.07 -7.72 7.51
N LYS A 146 -10.92 -6.41 7.49
CA LYS A 146 -11.87 -5.53 6.79
C LYS A 146 -11.80 -5.69 5.27
N LEU A 147 -10.60 -5.86 4.70
CA LEU A 147 -10.46 -6.10 3.27
C LEU A 147 -11.07 -7.44 2.85
N GLN A 148 -10.88 -8.48 3.65
CA GLN A 148 -11.49 -9.78 3.37
C GLN A 148 -13.01 -9.71 3.41
N ARG A 149 -13.57 -8.95 4.33
CA ARG A 149 -15.03 -8.74 4.39
C ARG A 149 -15.55 -8.04 3.15
N LYS A 150 -14.84 -7.03 2.65
CA LYS A 150 -15.19 -6.34 1.42
C LYS A 150 -15.16 -7.30 0.22
N LEU A 151 -14.18 -8.17 0.17
CA LEU A 151 -14.03 -9.13 -0.92
C LEU A 151 -15.19 -10.14 -0.93
N LYS A 152 -15.70 -10.54 0.23
CA LYS A 152 -16.82 -11.47 0.36
C LYS A 152 -18.18 -10.80 0.16
N GLY A 153 -18.27 -9.53 0.48
CA GLY A 153 -19.47 -8.75 0.33
C GLY A 153 -19.64 -8.26 -1.09
#